data_1edfd776f5bb8f008b11e6ce8f3ce146
#
_entry.id   1edfd776f5bb8f008b11e6ce8f3ce146
#
_cell.length_a   1.000
_cell.length_b   1.000
_cell.length_c   1.000
_cell.angle_alpha   90.00
_cell.angle_beta   90.00
_cell.angle_gamma   90.00
#
_symmetry.space_group_name_H-M   'P 1'
#
loop_
_entity.id
_entity.type
_entity.pdbx_description
1 polymer ?
#
loop_
_entity_poly.entity_id
_entity_poly.type
_entity_poly.pdbx_seq_one_letter_code
_entity_poly.pdbx_strand_id
1 'polypeptide(L)'
;MSALHLGPYALACRLFVAPMAGVTDRPFRQLCKQWGAGYAVSEMVTSRRDLWDSLKTSRRANHEGESGPIAVQIAGTDAAMMAEAALYNIDRGAQIIDINMGCPAKKVCNKWAGSALMQNEALAVSIAQAVVQACAPRGVPVTLKMRTGWSEAHKNAVALARCFEDIGIQMLTVHGRTREQGYRGQAEYDTIAAVKAAVKVPVVANGDITSPEKEIGRAHV
;
A
#
# COMPACT_ATOMS: atom_id res chain seq x y z
N MET A 1 -23.72 -7.60 -2.07
CA MET A 1 -22.73 -6.84 -1.30
C MET A 1 -22.56 -5.46 -1.96
N SER A 2 -22.51 -4.37 -1.20
CA SER A 2 -22.27 -3.02 -1.75
C SER A 2 -20.88 -2.95 -2.39
N ALA A 3 -20.77 -2.17 -3.49
CA ALA A 3 -19.48 -1.91 -4.12
C ALA A 3 -18.51 -1.24 -3.11
N LEU A 4 -17.24 -1.65 -3.11
CA LEU A 4 -16.23 -0.97 -2.33
C LEU A 4 -15.84 0.33 -3.05
N HIS A 5 -15.92 1.45 -2.33
CA HIS A 5 -15.52 2.76 -2.87
C HIS A 5 -14.22 3.21 -2.24
N LEU A 6 -13.36 3.81 -3.06
CA LEU A 6 -12.11 4.43 -2.64
C LEU A 6 -12.06 5.85 -3.25
N GLY A 7 -12.38 6.85 -2.44
CA GLY A 7 -12.67 8.18 -2.95
C GLY A 7 -13.80 8.14 -4.00
N PRO A 8 -13.60 8.71 -5.19
CA PRO A 8 -14.61 8.70 -6.25
C PRO A 8 -14.69 7.37 -7.02
N TYR A 9 -13.84 6.40 -6.73
CA TYR A 9 -13.72 5.17 -7.51
C TYR A 9 -14.50 4.01 -6.89
N ALA A 10 -15.47 3.46 -7.65
CA ALA A 10 -16.10 2.19 -7.33
C ALA A 10 -15.21 1.05 -7.84
N LEU A 11 -14.77 0.17 -6.95
CA LEU A 11 -13.92 -0.96 -7.30
C LEU A 11 -14.77 -2.14 -7.77
N ALA A 12 -14.40 -2.73 -8.91
CA ALA A 12 -15.17 -3.77 -9.58
C ALA A 12 -15.32 -5.05 -8.72
N CYS A 13 -14.33 -5.36 -7.91
CA CYS A 13 -14.41 -6.47 -6.96
C CYS A 13 -13.49 -6.19 -5.75
N ARG A 14 -13.50 -7.09 -4.77
CA ARG A 14 -12.68 -7.00 -3.55
C ARG A 14 -11.37 -7.77 -3.63
N LEU A 15 -11.04 -8.34 -4.79
CA LEU A 15 -9.77 -9.02 -5.04
C LEU A 15 -8.76 -8.03 -5.59
N PHE A 16 -7.63 -7.88 -4.90
CA PHE A 16 -6.62 -6.87 -5.19
C PHE A 16 -5.25 -7.50 -5.45
N VAL A 17 -4.52 -6.92 -6.41
CA VAL A 17 -3.15 -7.33 -6.71
C VAL A 17 -2.19 -6.48 -5.87
N ALA A 18 -1.48 -7.16 -4.96
CA ALA A 18 -0.49 -6.51 -4.11
C ALA A 18 0.72 -6.02 -4.91
N PRO A 19 1.34 -4.88 -4.54
CA PRO A 19 2.58 -4.43 -5.15
C PRO A 19 3.73 -5.38 -4.84
N MET A 20 4.37 -5.91 -5.87
CA MET A 20 5.50 -6.85 -5.78
C MET A 20 6.64 -6.38 -6.69
N ALA A 21 7.78 -6.00 -6.09
CA ALA A 21 8.94 -5.53 -6.83
C ALA A 21 9.48 -6.60 -7.80
N GLY A 22 9.59 -6.25 -9.08
CA GLY A 22 10.01 -7.16 -10.14
C GLY A 22 8.90 -8.07 -10.68
N VAL A 23 7.66 -7.91 -10.24
CA VAL A 23 6.51 -8.73 -10.64
C VAL A 23 5.34 -7.87 -11.13
N THR A 24 4.89 -6.91 -10.35
CA THR A 24 3.72 -6.09 -10.71
C THR A 24 4.07 -4.94 -11.64
N ASP A 25 4.75 -5.25 -12.73
CA ASP A 25 4.95 -4.35 -13.85
C ASP A 25 3.63 -4.10 -14.61
N ARG A 26 3.66 -3.18 -15.56
CA ARG A 26 2.47 -2.81 -16.34
C ARG A 26 1.79 -4.01 -17.01
N PRO A 27 2.48 -4.87 -17.78
CA PRO A 27 1.85 -6.03 -18.42
C PRO A 27 1.15 -6.97 -17.43
N PHE A 28 1.80 -7.24 -16.30
CA PHE A 28 1.23 -8.11 -15.27
C PHE A 28 -0.05 -7.50 -14.65
N ARG A 29 -0.04 -6.20 -14.32
CA ARG A 29 -1.23 -5.53 -13.78
C ARG A 29 -2.38 -5.51 -14.79
N GLN A 30 -2.09 -5.23 -16.07
CA GLN A 30 -3.10 -5.28 -17.13
C GLN A 30 -3.74 -6.67 -17.26
N LEU A 31 -2.91 -7.72 -17.26
CA LEU A 31 -3.38 -9.10 -17.29
C LEU A 31 -4.28 -9.43 -16.09
N CYS A 32 -3.86 -9.07 -14.87
CA CYS A 32 -4.66 -9.31 -13.67
C CYS A 32 -6.01 -8.58 -13.72
N LYS A 33 -6.05 -7.34 -14.22
CA LYS A 33 -7.30 -6.59 -14.40
C LYS A 33 -8.20 -7.22 -15.46
N GLN A 34 -7.66 -7.74 -16.56
CA GLN A 34 -8.42 -8.50 -17.56
C GLN A 34 -9.06 -9.76 -16.94
N TRP A 35 -8.41 -10.37 -15.95
CA TRP A 35 -8.91 -11.53 -15.20
C TRP A 35 -9.81 -11.14 -14.02
N GLY A 36 -10.19 -9.88 -13.92
CA GLY A 36 -11.20 -9.41 -12.96
C GLY A 36 -10.67 -8.86 -11.65
N ALA A 37 -9.36 -8.60 -11.51
CA ALA A 37 -8.88 -7.88 -10.34
C ALA A 37 -9.47 -6.47 -10.28
N GLY A 38 -10.13 -6.13 -9.16
CA GLY A 38 -10.78 -4.83 -8.98
C GLY A 38 -9.81 -3.69 -8.73
N TYR A 39 -8.56 -4.02 -8.35
CA TYR A 39 -7.54 -3.04 -8.02
C TYR A 39 -6.14 -3.67 -8.17
N ALA A 40 -5.21 -2.92 -8.72
CA ALA A 40 -3.81 -3.33 -8.86
C ALA A 40 -2.90 -2.14 -8.58
N VAL A 41 -1.90 -2.34 -7.72
CA VAL A 41 -0.96 -1.30 -7.32
C VAL A 41 0.37 -1.51 -8.05
N SER A 42 0.99 -0.43 -8.51
CA SER A 42 2.29 -0.46 -9.18
C SER A 42 3.40 -1.00 -8.26
N GLU A 43 4.53 -1.37 -8.84
CA GLU A 43 5.76 -1.50 -8.06
C GLU A 43 6.08 -0.19 -7.35
N MET A 44 6.79 -0.27 -6.21
CA MET A 44 7.15 0.94 -5.45
C MET A 44 8.08 1.87 -6.24
N VAL A 45 7.70 3.14 -6.33
CA VAL A 45 8.45 4.25 -6.90
C VAL A 45 9.17 4.99 -5.77
N THR A 46 10.42 5.37 -5.98
CA THR A 46 11.19 6.12 -4.98
C THR A 46 10.73 7.55 -4.84
N SER A 47 10.74 8.10 -3.61
CA SER A 47 10.53 9.53 -3.37
C SER A 47 11.73 10.41 -3.74
N ARG A 48 12.87 9.81 -4.07
CA ARG A 48 14.08 10.54 -4.47
C ARG A 48 13.93 11.10 -5.87
N ARG A 49 13.88 12.45 -5.97
CA ARG A 49 13.70 13.20 -7.22
C ARG A 49 14.80 12.92 -8.24
N ASP A 50 16.05 12.81 -7.80
CA ASP A 50 17.22 12.52 -8.65
C ASP A 50 17.17 11.14 -9.33
N LEU A 51 16.22 10.28 -8.95
CA LEU A 51 16.05 8.94 -9.53
C LEU A 51 14.77 8.80 -10.38
N TRP A 52 13.93 9.84 -10.50
CA TRP A 52 12.66 9.73 -11.21
C TRP A 52 12.82 9.48 -12.69
N ASP A 53 13.84 10.09 -13.33
CA ASP A 53 14.12 9.92 -14.77
C ASP A 53 14.93 8.66 -15.07
N SER A 54 15.26 7.86 -14.04
CA SER A 54 15.92 6.58 -14.27
C SER A 54 15.00 5.60 -14.99
N LEU A 55 15.55 4.82 -15.94
CA LEU A 55 14.81 3.79 -16.68
C LEU A 55 14.02 2.85 -15.74
N LYS A 56 14.57 2.56 -14.57
CA LYS A 56 13.93 1.71 -13.57
C LYS A 56 12.69 2.35 -12.96
N THR A 57 12.76 3.62 -12.59
CA THR A 57 11.63 4.35 -12.01
C THR A 57 10.56 4.60 -13.08
N SER A 58 10.95 5.02 -14.28
CA SER A 58 10.06 5.21 -15.41
C SER A 58 9.24 3.94 -15.74
N ARG A 59 9.89 2.77 -15.80
CA ARG A 59 9.20 1.49 -16.02
C ARG A 59 8.21 1.14 -14.92
N ARG A 60 8.55 1.42 -13.66
CA ARG A 60 7.68 1.12 -12.50
C ARG A 60 6.48 2.03 -12.42
N ALA A 61 6.65 3.30 -12.77
CA ALA A 61 5.59 4.29 -12.79
C ALA A 61 4.73 4.23 -14.07
N ASN A 62 5.11 3.43 -15.07
CA ASN A 62 4.38 3.35 -16.34
C ASN A 62 3.03 2.63 -16.14
N HIS A 63 1.96 3.30 -16.49
CA HIS A 63 0.58 2.79 -16.48
C HIS A 63 -0.16 3.08 -17.80
N GLU A 64 0.58 3.34 -18.88
CA GLU A 64 0.03 3.60 -20.21
C GLU A 64 -0.87 2.46 -20.68
N GLY A 65 -2.13 2.79 -21.06
CA GLY A 65 -3.11 1.81 -21.50
C GLY A 65 -3.69 0.91 -20.41
N GLU A 66 -3.40 1.16 -19.13
CA GLU A 66 -4.10 0.48 -18.03
C GLU A 66 -5.53 1.03 -17.85
N SER A 67 -6.49 0.13 -17.58
CA SER A 67 -7.81 0.54 -17.11
C SER A 67 -7.72 1.09 -15.68
N GLY A 68 -8.48 2.16 -15.36
CA GLY A 68 -8.55 2.72 -14.01
C GLY A 68 -9.22 1.80 -12.98
N PRO A 69 -9.10 2.17 -11.71
CA PRO A 69 -8.27 3.25 -11.18
C PRO A 69 -6.77 2.92 -11.20
N ILE A 70 -5.95 3.94 -11.49
CA ILE A 70 -4.50 3.83 -11.55
C ILE A 70 -3.91 4.10 -10.16
N ALA A 71 -3.32 3.09 -9.55
CA ALA A 71 -2.71 3.20 -8.24
C ALA A 71 -1.17 3.11 -8.31
N VAL A 72 -0.51 4.13 -7.80
CA VAL A 72 0.96 4.19 -7.76
C VAL A 72 1.45 4.13 -6.32
N GLN A 73 2.32 3.14 -6.04
CA GLN A 73 2.94 3.01 -4.73
C GLN A 73 4.23 3.82 -4.64
N ILE A 74 4.35 4.66 -3.61
CA ILE A 74 5.55 5.44 -3.32
C ILE A 74 6.25 4.95 -2.06
N ALA A 75 7.58 5.09 -2.02
CA ALA A 75 8.42 4.66 -0.90
C ALA A 75 9.54 5.67 -0.62
N GLY A 76 9.70 6.05 0.63
CA GLY A 76 10.70 7.00 1.10
C GLY A 76 10.72 7.12 2.62
N THR A 77 11.50 8.06 3.13
CA THR A 77 11.75 8.27 4.58
C THR A 77 11.64 9.72 5.01
N ASP A 78 11.36 10.61 4.09
CA ASP A 78 11.22 12.03 4.34
C ASP A 78 9.82 12.49 3.94
N ALA A 79 9.15 13.21 4.82
CA ALA A 79 7.75 13.60 4.64
C ALA A 79 7.56 14.55 3.44
N ALA A 80 8.47 15.53 3.26
CA ALA A 80 8.40 16.49 2.17
C ALA A 80 8.66 15.81 0.82
N MET A 81 9.67 14.94 0.74
CA MET A 81 9.97 14.18 -0.47
C MET A 81 8.85 13.21 -0.83
N MET A 82 8.17 12.62 0.15
CA MET A 82 7.03 11.73 -0.09
C MET A 82 5.81 12.51 -0.61
N ALA A 83 5.54 13.68 -0.07
CA ALA A 83 4.50 14.58 -0.58
C ALA A 83 4.80 15.02 -2.02
N GLU A 84 6.04 15.42 -2.32
CA GLU A 84 6.46 15.78 -3.68
C GLU A 84 6.33 14.59 -4.64
N ALA A 85 6.72 13.38 -4.23
CA ALA A 85 6.56 12.17 -5.02
C ALA A 85 5.10 11.83 -5.31
N ALA A 86 4.20 12.06 -4.36
CA ALA A 86 2.77 11.89 -4.58
C ALA A 86 2.27 12.83 -5.68
N LEU A 87 2.54 14.13 -5.57
CA LEU A 87 2.15 15.12 -6.58
C LEU A 87 2.75 14.81 -7.96
N TYR A 88 4.03 14.45 -8.01
CA TYR A 88 4.70 14.06 -9.25
C TYR A 88 3.99 12.91 -9.97
N ASN A 89 3.54 11.89 -9.23
CA ASN A 89 2.83 10.76 -9.84
C ASN A 89 1.38 11.12 -10.19
N ILE A 90 0.71 11.98 -9.43
CA ILE A 90 -0.62 12.50 -9.74
C ILE A 90 -0.59 13.27 -11.07
N ASP A 91 0.40 14.14 -11.27
CA ASP A 91 0.57 14.91 -12.51
C ASP A 91 0.83 14.01 -13.74
N ARG A 92 1.20 12.74 -13.50
CA ARG A 92 1.39 11.69 -14.52
C ARG A 92 0.23 10.72 -14.63
N GLY A 93 -0.89 11.00 -14.00
CA GLY A 93 -2.12 10.24 -14.14
C GLY A 93 -2.39 9.22 -13.03
N ALA A 94 -1.63 9.22 -11.93
CA ALA A 94 -2.01 8.43 -10.77
C ALA A 94 -3.35 8.95 -10.20
N GLN A 95 -4.27 8.03 -9.99
CA GLN A 95 -5.61 8.29 -9.46
C GLN A 95 -5.72 7.92 -7.98
N ILE A 96 -4.79 7.10 -7.50
CA ILE A 96 -4.66 6.68 -6.11
C ILE A 96 -3.18 6.67 -5.77
N ILE A 97 -2.80 7.20 -4.62
CA ILE A 97 -1.44 7.09 -4.09
C ILE A 97 -1.42 6.06 -2.97
N ASP A 98 -0.55 5.07 -3.07
CA ASP A 98 -0.34 4.05 -2.04
C ASP A 98 1.02 4.25 -1.35
N ILE A 99 1.06 4.21 -0.02
CA ILE A 99 2.27 4.39 0.76
C ILE A 99 2.84 3.03 1.16
N ASN A 100 4.11 2.78 0.85
CA ASN A 100 4.80 1.55 1.25
C ASN A 100 5.37 1.65 2.66
N MET A 101 4.80 0.88 3.58
CA MET A 101 5.34 0.62 4.94
C MET A 101 5.47 -0.88 5.22
N GLY A 102 5.59 -1.71 4.17
CA GLY A 102 5.61 -3.17 4.31
C GLY A 102 6.83 -3.88 3.69
N CYS A 103 7.62 -3.21 2.85
CA CYS A 103 8.76 -3.85 2.18
C CYS A 103 9.83 -4.29 3.20
N PRO A 104 10.16 -5.62 3.31
CA PRO A 104 11.13 -6.11 4.28
C PRO A 104 12.56 -6.15 3.74
N ALA A 105 12.79 -5.76 2.49
CA ALA A 105 14.08 -5.87 1.83
C ALA A 105 15.15 -5.07 2.56
N LYS A 106 16.30 -5.70 2.87
CA LYS A 106 17.43 -5.06 3.58
C LYS A 106 17.83 -3.73 2.94
N LYS A 107 17.90 -3.66 1.60
CA LYS A 107 18.24 -2.43 0.86
C LYS A 107 17.27 -1.27 1.11
N VAL A 108 16.00 -1.57 1.40
CA VAL A 108 14.96 -0.59 1.72
C VAL A 108 15.02 -0.25 3.20
N CYS A 109 15.02 -1.27 4.07
CA CYS A 109 15.05 -1.09 5.51
C CYS A 109 16.34 -0.42 6.02
N ASN A 110 17.50 -0.70 5.42
CA ASN A 110 18.75 -0.03 5.76
C ASN A 110 18.74 1.49 5.49
N LYS A 111 17.78 1.95 4.71
CA LYS A 111 17.50 3.38 4.49
C LYS A 111 16.31 3.87 5.30
N TRP A 112 15.88 3.14 6.31
CA TRP A 112 14.72 3.43 7.16
C TRP A 112 13.37 3.53 6.41
N ALA A 113 13.29 3.04 5.16
CA ALA A 113 12.07 3.00 4.36
C ALA A 113 11.33 1.66 4.46
N GLY A 114 10.12 1.61 3.93
CA GLY A 114 9.30 0.40 3.94
C GLY A 114 8.92 0.00 5.36
N SER A 115 9.07 -1.29 5.70
CA SER A 115 8.68 -1.80 7.02
C SER A 115 9.53 -1.27 8.18
N ALA A 116 10.69 -0.65 7.92
CA ALA A 116 11.49 -0.02 8.96
C ALA A 116 10.80 1.21 9.57
N LEU A 117 9.92 1.87 8.83
CA LEU A 117 9.11 2.98 9.35
C LEU A 117 8.22 2.57 10.53
N MET A 118 7.80 1.30 10.59
CA MET A 118 6.99 0.81 11.72
C MET A 118 7.74 0.83 13.07
N GLN A 119 9.06 0.99 13.08
CA GLN A 119 9.84 1.18 14.32
C GLN A 119 9.85 2.64 14.81
N ASN A 120 9.45 3.59 13.97
CA ASN A 120 9.35 5.01 14.30
C ASN A 120 7.95 5.52 13.93
N GLU A 121 7.01 5.33 14.83
CA GLU A 121 5.60 5.65 14.63
C GLU A 121 5.39 7.13 14.32
N ALA A 122 6.10 8.02 15.01
CA ALA A 122 6.02 9.46 14.77
C ALA A 122 6.44 9.83 13.33
N LEU A 123 7.53 9.25 12.83
CA LEU A 123 7.96 9.45 11.45
C LEU A 123 6.98 8.83 10.46
N ALA A 124 6.47 7.63 10.72
CA ALA A 124 5.50 6.97 9.87
C ALA A 124 4.22 7.81 9.72
N VAL A 125 3.70 8.34 10.83
CA VAL A 125 2.52 9.22 10.86
C VAL A 125 2.81 10.53 10.13
N SER A 126 3.95 11.18 10.37
CA SER A 126 4.31 12.44 9.71
C SER A 126 4.41 12.31 8.20
N ILE A 127 4.98 11.20 7.70
CA ILE A 127 5.04 10.88 6.27
C ILE A 127 3.64 10.71 5.69
N ALA A 128 2.80 9.89 6.33
CA ALA A 128 1.45 9.64 5.86
C ALA A 128 0.62 10.93 5.85
N GLN A 129 0.74 11.77 6.88
CA GLN A 129 0.06 13.05 6.99
C GLN A 129 0.47 14.01 5.86
N ALA A 130 1.76 14.13 5.57
CA ALA A 130 2.26 14.99 4.50
C ALA A 130 1.73 14.54 3.12
N VAL A 131 1.69 13.24 2.86
CA VAL A 131 1.13 12.70 1.61
C VAL A 131 -0.37 12.96 1.51
N VAL A 132 -1.14 12.72 2.57
CA VAL A 132 -2.58 12.99 2.59
C VAL A 132 -2.87 14.47 2.36
N GLN A 133 -2.14 15.36 3.05
CA GLN A 133 -2.29 16.82 2.86
C GLN A 133 -1.96 17.27 1.44
N ALA A 134 -0.96 16.69 0.80
CA ALA A 134 -0.59 16.99 -0.59
C ALA A 134 -1.65 16.49 -1.60
N CYS A 135 -2.25 15.32 -1.34
CA CYS A 135 -3.23 14.69 -2.23
C CYS A 135 -4.64 15.30 -2.09
N ALA A 136 -5.01 15.79 -0.92
CA ALA A 136 -6.36 16.28 -0.60
C ALA A 136 -6.86 17.38 -1.55
N PRO A 137 -6.08 18.45 -1.89
CA PRO A 137 -6.51 19.47 -2.83
C PRO A 137 -6.74 18.97 -4.26
N ARG A 138 -6.17 17.80 -4.60
CA ARG A 138 -6.29 17.15 -5.91
C ARG A 138 -7.42 16.12 -5.94
N GLY A 139 -8.11 15.90 -4.81
CA GLY A 139 -9.16 14.88 -4.69
C GLY A 139 -8.66 13.44 -4.87
N VAL A 140 -7.37 13.19 -4.68
CA VAL A 140 -6.75 11.87 -4.86
C VAL A 140 -6.71 11.12 -3.54
N PRO A 141 -7.36 9.94 -3.43
CA PRO A 141 -7.33 9.12 -2.22
C PRO A 141 -5.94 8.55 -1.96
N VAL A 142 -5.61 8.44 -0.67
CA VAL A 142 -4.35 7.85 -0.21
C VAL A 142 -4.64 6.54 0.50
N THR A 143 -3.91 5.49 0.13
CA THR A 143 -3.92 4.18 0.77
C THR A 143 -2.55 3.87 1.36
N LEU A 144 -2.49 2.87 2.24
CA LEU A 144 -1.24 2.50 2.87
C LEU A 144 -1.13 0.98 3.03
N LYS A 145 0.03 0.42 2.69
CA LYS A 145 0.32 -1.01 2.87
C LYS A 145 1.43 -1.20 3.89
N MET A 146 1.11 -1.96 4.96
CA MET A 146 2.02 -2.25 6.08
C MET A 146 2.08 -3.73 6.41
N ARG A 147 2.87 -4.09 7.43
CA ARG A 147 2.93 -5.39 8.09
C ARG A 147 2.27 -5.34 9.46
N THR A 148 2.26 -6.48 10.19
CA THR A 148 1.73 -6.53 11.56
C THR A 148 2.61 -5.78 12.57
N GLY A 149 3.90 -5.62 12.26
CA GLY A 149 4.89 -4.92 13.05
C GLY A 149 6.31 -5.22 12.59
N TRP A 150 7.29 -4.80 13.38
CA TRP A 150 8.70 -5.11 13.13
C TRP A 150 9.04 -6.55 13.49
N SER A 151 8.67 -6.99 14.69
CA SER A 151 8.91 -8.32 15.23
C SER A 151 7.69 -8.82 16.01
N GLU A 152 7.70 -10.08 16.44
CA GLU A 152 6.63 -10.62 17.29
C GLU A 152 6.44 -9.84 18.59
N ALA A 153 7.54 -9.34 19.18
CA ALA A 153 7.49 -8.50 20.38
C ALA A 153 7.04 -7.05 20.11
N HIS A 154 7.00 -6.63 18.84
CA HIS A 154 6.69 -5.25 18.45
C HIS A 154 5.68 -5.25 17.30
N LYS A 155 4.48 -5.76 17.57
CA LYS A 155 3.32 -5.66 16.68
C LYS A 155 2.53 -4.40 17.03
N ASN A 156 2.61 -3.39 16.18
CA ASN A 156 1.98 -2.09 16.40
C ASN A 156 1.00 -1.67 15.29
N ALA A 157 0.64 -2.60 14.41
CA ALA A 157 -0.28 -2.31 13.29
C ALA A 157 -1.61 -1.72 13.75
N VAL A 158 -2.18 -2.17 14.87
CA VAL A 158 -3.47 -1.66 15.38
C VAL A 158 -3.37 -0.20 15.82
N ALA A 159 -2.31 0.17 16.54
CA ALA A 159 -2.10 1.55 16.98
C ALA A 159 -1.87 2.48 15.77
N LEU A 160 -0.98 2.07 14.86
CA LEU A 160 -0.71 2.83 13.64
C LEU A 160 -1.94 2.96 12.73
N ALA A 161 -2.77 1.92 12.64
CA ALA A 161 -3.98 1.94 11.82
C ALA A 161 -4.95 3.06 12.26
N ARG A 162 -5.13 3.25 13.56
CA ARG A 162 -5.95 4.35 14.12
C ARG A 162 -5.37 5.70 13.74
N CYS A 163 -4.07 5.90 13.97
CA CYS A 163 -3.41 7.14 13.58
C CYS A 163 -3.54 7.42 12.07
N PHE A 164 -3.42 6.39 11.24
CA PHE A 164 -3.55 6.54 9.78
C PHE A 164 -4.98 6.88 9.36
N GLU A 165 -6.00 6.27 9.97
CA GLU A 165 -7.39 6.65 9.74
C GLU A 165 -7.64 8.11 10.15
N ASP A 166 -7.19 8.52 11.33
CA ASP A 166 -7.38 9.87 11.88
C ASP A 166 -6.78 10.96 10.96
N ILE A 167 -5.68 10.67 10.29
CA ILE A 167 -5.05 11.61 9.35
C ILE A 167 -5.62 11.54 7.92
N GLY A 168 -6.55 10.61 7.63
CA GLY A 168 -7.27 10.55 6.37
C GLY A 168 -6.79 9.50 5.37
N ILE A 169 -6.05 8.47 5.77
CA ILE A 169 -5.83 7.28 4.94
C ILE A 169 -7.18 6.60 4.70
N GLN A 170 -7.48 6.28 3.46
CA GLN A 170 -8.81 5.80 3.05
C GLN A 170 -8.91 4.28 2.90
N MET A 171 -7.80 3.55 2.90
CA MET A 171 -7.75 2.09 2.91
C MET A 171 -6.41 1.61 3.46
N LEU A 172 -6.43 0.56 4.27
CA LEU A 172 -5.24 -0.08 4.82
C LEU A 172 -5.09 -1.49 4.27
N THR A 173 -3.90 -1.85 3.81
CA THR A 173 -3.55 -3.23 3.47
C THR A 173 -2.54 -3.76 4.48
N VAL A 174 -2.87 -4.86 5.14
CA VAL A 174 -2.00 -5.46 6.18
C VAL A 174 -1.52 -6.83 5.74
N HIS A 175 -0.20 -6.99 5.61
CA HIS A 175 0.41 -8.31 5.42
C HIS A 175 0.54 -9.00 6.77
N GLY A 176 -0.05 -10.19 6.91
CA GLY A 176 -0.11 -10.99 8.14
C GLY A 176 1.24 -11.61 8.57
N ARG A 177 2.32 -10.89 8.41
CA ARG A 177 3.68 -11.21 8.89
C ARG A 177 4.37 -9.98 9.40
N THR A 178 5.25 -10.15 10.39
CA THR A 178 6.17 -9.11 10.81
C THR A 178 7.30 -8.92 9.79
N ARG A 179 8.05 -7.82 9.92
CA ARG A 179 9.25 -7.61 9.07
C ARG A 179 10.30 -8.71 9.27
N GLU A 180 10.53 -9.15 10.50
CA GLU A 180 11.53 -10.19 10.81
C GLU A 180 11.16 -11.56 10.24
N GLN A 181 9.89 -11.89 10.20
CA GLN A 181 9.42 -13.11 9.53
C GLN A 181 9.71 -13.07 8.03
N GLY A 182 9.64 -11.89 7.41
CA GLY A 182 9.82 -11.76 5.96
C GLY A 182 8.75 -12.55 5.20
N TYR A 183 9.09 -13.74 4.72
CA TYR A 183 8.19 -14.69 4.07
C TYR A 183 8.22 -16.08 4.73
N ARG A 184 8.87 -16.21 5.90
CA ARG A 184 8.94 -17.46 6.65
C ARG A 184 7.65 -17.69 7.44
N GLY A 185 7.35 -18.96 7.72
CA GLY A 185 6.15 -19.36 8.45
C GLY A 185 4.87 -19.06 7.68
N GLN A 186 3.76 -18.96 8.38
CA GLN A 186 2.44 -18.64 7.83
C GLN A 186 2.06 -17.18 8.14
N ALA A 187 1.27 -16.57 7.26
CA ALA A 187 0.64 -15.28 7.54
C ALA A 187 -0.45 -15.49 8.59
N GLU A 188 -0.44 -14.69 9.65
CA GLU A 188 -1.49 -14.68 10.67
C GLU A 188 -2.54 -13.62 10.34
N TYR A 189 -3.77 -13.87 10.78
CA TYR A 189 -4.90 -12.99 10.47
C TYR A 189 -5.51 -12.33 11.71
N ASP A 190 -5.09 -12.72 12.92
CA ASP A 190 -5.59 -12.16 14.18
C ASP A 190 -5.29 -10.67 14.30
N THR A 191 -4.06 -10.26 13.95
CA THR A 191 -3.72 -8.83 13.92
C THR A 191 -4.50 -8.08 12.83
N ILE A 192 -4.77 -8.72 11.67
CA ILE A 192 -5.58 -8.09 10.61
C ILE A 192 -7.01 -7.89 11.08
N ALA A 193 -7.60 -8.89 11.75
CA ALA A 193 -8.93 -8.80 12.35
C ALA A 193 -8.98 -7.70 13.43
N ALA A 194 -7.95 -7.62 14.29
CA ALA A 194 -7.83 -6.57 15.30
C ALA A 194 -7.72 -5.15 14.66
N VAL A 195 -6.96 -5.02 13.57
CA VAL A 195 -6.92 -3.76 12.79
C VAL A 195 -8.30 -3.42 12.26
N LYS A 196 -8.99 -4.41 11.62
CA LYS A 196 -10.34 -4.19 11.08
C LYS A 196 -11.36 -3.78 12.15
N ALA A 197 -11.27 -4.36 13.33
CA ALA A 197 -12.15 -4.00 14.46
C ALA A 197 -11.82 -2.58 15.03
N ALA A 198 -10.60 -2.09 14.83
CA ALA A 198 -10.13 -0.84 15.38
C ALA A 198 -10.39 0.39 14.49
N VAL A 199 -10.69 0.19 13.20
CA VAL A 199 -10.87 1.27 12.21
C VAL A 199 -12.14 1.06 11.37
N LYS A 200 -12.67 2.16 10.82
CA LYS A 200 -13.85 2.17 9.95
C LYS A 200 -13.49 2.01 8.47
N VAL A 201 -12.31 2.49 8.09
CA VAL A 201 -11.82 2.39 6.71
C VAL A 201 -11.70 0.93 6.27
N PRO A 202 -11.80 0.64 4.97
CA PRO A 202 -11.57 -0.70 4.44
C PRO A 202 -10.19 -1.22 4.83
N VAL A 203 -10.14 -2.48 5.27
CA VAL A 203 -8.90 -3.22 5.57
C VAL A 203 -8.79 -4.39 4.62
N VAL A 204 -7.66 -4.49 3.93
CA VAL A 204 -7.35 -5.55 2.97
C VAL A 204 -6.39 -6.53 3.62
N ALA A 205 -6.82 -7.79 3.73
CA ALA A 205 -5.97 -8.88 4.19
C ALA A 205 -4.99 -9.30 3.09
N ASN A 206 -3.71 -9.47 3.46
CA ASN A 206 -2.67 -9.90 2.55
C ASN A 206 -1.75 -10.97 3.19
N GLY A 207 -1.35 -11.96 2.39
CA GLY A 207 -0.45 -13.04 2.77
C GLY A 207 -1.12 -14.41 2.70
N ASP A 208 -0.46 -15.37 2.04
CA ASP A 208 -0.86 -16.79 1.92
C ASP A 208 -2.30 -17.03 1.41
N ILE A 209 -2.83 -16.12 0.62
CA ILE A 209 -4.10 -16.31 -0.10
C ILE A 209 -3.76 -17.08 -1.37
N THR A 210 -3.88 -18.41 -1.30
CA THR A 210 -3.39 -19.33 -2.34
C THR A 210 -4.52 -20.10 -3.03
N SER A 211 -5.78 -19.85 -2.66
CA SER A 211 -6.94 -20.45 -3.30
C SER A 211 -8.17 -19.56 -3.14
N PRO A 212 -9.20 -19.72 -4.00
CA PRO A 212 -10.47 -19.01 -3.88
C PRO A 212 -11.17 -19.24 -2.53
N GLU A 213 -11.09 -20.46 -1.98
CA GLU A 213 -11.72 -20.80 -0.69
C GLU A 213 -11.08 -20.00 0.46
N LYS A 214 -9.76 -19.80 0.41
CA LYS A 214 -9.04 -18.97 1.39
C LYS A 214 -9.41 -17.49 1.25
N GLU A 215 -9.64 -17.01 0.04
CA GLU A 215 -10.10 -15.65 -0.20
C GLU A 215 -11.50 -15.43 0.37
N ILE A 216 -12.45 -16.31 0.01
CA ILE A 216 -13.85 -16.26 0.46
C ILE A 216 -13.92 -16.33 1.99
N GLY A 217 -13.18 -17.25 2.61
CA GLY A 217 -13.17 -17.41 4.07
C GLY A 217 -12.67 -16.19 4.83
N ARG A 218 -11.99 -15.24 4.17
CA ARG A 218 -11.44 -14.01 4.76
C ARG A 218 -12.22 -12.75 4.43
N ALA A 219 -13.20 -12.82 3.54
CA ALA A 219 -14.10 -11.72 3.24
C ALA A 219 -15.02 -11.35 4.42
N HIS A 220 -15.03 -12.16 5.46
CA HIS A 220 -15.83 -11.99 6.68
C HIS A 220 -15.01 -11.55 7.91
N VAL A 221 -13.70 -11.32 7.76
CA VAL A 221 -12.82 -10.81 8.84
C VAL A 221 -12.81 -9.30 8.87
#